data_9f9b77fc5a3f97407a00de846e9c40c9
#
_entry.id   9f9b77fc5a3f97407a00de846e9c40c9
#
_cell.length_a   1.000
_cell.length_b   1.000
_cell.length_c   1.000
_cell.angle_alpha   90.00
_cell.angle_beta   90.00
_cell.angle_gamma   90.00
#
_symmetry.space_group_name_H-M   'P 1'
#
loop_
_entity.id
_entity.type
_entity.pdbx_description
1 polymer ?
#
loop_
_entity_poly.entity_id
_entity_poly.type
_entity_poly.pdbx_seq_one_letter_code
_entity_poly.pdbx_strand_id
1 'polypeptide(L)'
;LIAKRKVNTLILLQSKDLLLQWVEELNKFLDIDEKPPIYETKSGRKRQRKSVIGILHGSKNTLTGIVDVAMVGSMYSKGKYQDMLNSYGMVIMDECHHAASKTSIQLLQKINAKYVYGVSATPKRGDHLDRIIYMLLGPQRHKFTALDRAKQQGIGHYFIPRYTRMIETEESKQNINKAYQNISENDARNRMITEDVKSSIHLGLTPVILTRYKEHAKVLYQMLEGVADNIFLLYGDNTDRQNLEIRESLKQVKKEESLILVATGQKIGEGFDCPRLDTLMLAAPVSFDGRLEQYIGRLNRDYEGKEAVYVYDY
;
A
#
# COMPACT_ATOMS: atom_id res chain seq x y z
N LEU A 1 -12.04 -13.76 8.72
CA LEU A 1 -12.28 -14.92 7.85
C LEU A 1 -11.56 -16.15 8.39
N ILE A 2 -10.24 -16.12 8.60
CA ILE A 2 -9.41 -17.27 9.03
C ILE A 2 -9.96 -17.87 10.32
N ALA A 3 -10.06 -17.10 11.41
CA ALA A 3 -10.57 -17.54 12.69
C ALA A 3 -12.00 -18.11 12.65
N LYS A 4 -12.85 -17.60 11.73
CA LYS A 4 -14.23 -18.07 11.56
C LYS A 4 -14.33 -19.37 10.76
N ARG A 5 -13.47 -19.55 9.74
CA ARG A 5 -13.53 -20.71 8.83
C ARG A 5 -12.74 -21.91 9.37
N LYS A 6 -11.66 -21.66 10.13
CA LYS A 6 -10.80 -22.68 10.73
C LYS A 6 -10.34 -23.74 9.73
N VAL A 7 -9.91 -23.29 8.56
CA VAL A 7 -9.34 -24.13 7.51
C VAL A 7 -7.97 -23.59 7.12
N ASN A 8 -7.12 -24.46 6.63
CA ASN A 8 -5.81 -24.06 6.12
C ASN A 8 -5.95 -23.02 5.01
N THR A 9 -5.12 -21.99 5.10
CA THR A 9 -5.32 -20.75 4.35
C THR A 9 -4.07 -20.34 3.60
N LEU A 10 -4.23 -19.97 2.33
CA LEU A 10 -3.21 -19.32 1.52
C LEU A 10 -3.60 -17.86 1.26
N ILE A 11 -2.68 -16.95 1.54
CA ILE A 11 -2.83 -15.52 1.26
C ILE A 11 -1.90 -15.16 0.11
N LEU A 12 -2.46 -14.63 -0.98
CA LEU A 12 -1.75 -14.26 -2.20
C LEU A 12 -1.57 -12.75 -2.29
N LEU A 13 -0.33 -12.32 -2.49
CA LEU A 13 0.10 -10.92 -2.49
C LEU A 13 0.96 -10.58 -3.71
N GLN A 14 1.02 -9.28 -4.04
CA GLN A 14 1.81 -8.80 -5.18
C GLN A 14 3.17 -8.22 -4.76
N SER A 15 3.29 -7.68 -3.54
CA SER A 15 4.52 -7.03 -3.08
C SER A 15 5.09 -7.67 -1.81
N LYS A 16 6.41 -7.56 -1.66
CA LYS A 16 7.13 -8.05 -0.47
C LYS A 16 6.75 -7.26 0.78
N ASP A 17 6.48 -5.97 0.63
CA ASP A 17 6.11 -5.10 1.75
C ASP A 17 4.77 -5.51 2.35
N LEU A 18 3.76 -5.76 1.49
CA LEU A 18 2.48 -6.32 1.93
C LEU A 18 2.65 -7.68 2.59
N LEU A 19 3.53 -8.54 2.05
CA LEU A 19 3.79 -9.85 2.65
C LEU A 19 4.32 -9.73 4.07
N LEU A 20 5.27 -8.85 4.30
CA LEU A 20 5.83 -8.62 5.64
C LEU A 20 4.77 -8.06 6.60
N GLN A 21 3.97 -7.11 6.14
CA GLN A 21 2.87 -6.54 6.91
C GLN A 21 1.83 -7.61 7.28
N TRP A 22 1.41 -8.44 6.33
CA TRP A 22 0.48 -9.54 6.60
C TRP A 22 1.01 -10.51 7.65
N VAL A 23 2.30 -10.87 7.56
CA VAL A 23 2.93 -11.77 8.54
C VAL A 23 2.96 -11.14 9.93
N GLU A 24 3.28 -9.85 10.03
CA GLU A 24 3.27 -9.11 11.30
C GLU A 24 1.87 -9.09 11.91
N GLU A 25 0.85 -8.71 11.14
CA GLU A 25 -0.54 -8.62 11.58
C GLU A 25 -1.12 -10.00 11.94
N LEU A 26 -0.81 -11.04 11.17
CA LEU A 26 -1.24 -12.40 11.48
C LEU A 26 -0.65 -12.89 12.82
N ASN A 27 0.62 -12.62 13.08
CA ASN A 27 1.24 -12.97 14.37
C ASN A 27 0.65 -12.17 15.54
N LYS A 28 0.18 -10.95 15.30
CA LYS A 28 -0.39 -10.09 16.34
C LYS A 28 -1.83 -10.44 16.70
N PHE A 29 -2.64 -10.79 15.69
CA PHE A 29 -4.09 -10.91 15.85
C PHE A 29 -4.63 -12.34 15.72
N LEU A 30 -3.83 -13.30 15.26
CA LEU A 30 -4.28 -14.67 15.05
C LEU A 30 -3.59 -15.63 16.03
N ASP A 31 -4.37 -16.20 16.90
CA ASP A 31 -3.95 -17.29 17.77
C ASP A 31 -4.30 -18.62 17.12
N ILE A 32 -3.32 -19.51 16.95
CA ILE A 32 -3.44 -20.81 16.28
C ILE A 32 -2.90 -21.88 17.21
N ASP A 33 -3.77 -22.76 17.67
CA ASP A 33 -3.44 -23.85 18.60
C ASP A 33 -2.56 -24.94 17.97
N GLU A 34 -2.36 -24.94 16.65
CA GLU A 34 -1.56 -25.93 15.94
C GLU A 34 -0.07 -25.73 16.17
N LYS A 35 0.67 -26.84 16.25
CA LYS A 35 2.13 -26.82 16.36
C LYS A 35 2.76 -26.63 15.00
N PRO A 36 3.88 -25.87 14.91
CA PRO A 36 4.63 -25.73 13.67
C PRO A 36 5.01 -27.11 13.08
N PRO A 37 4.78 -27.35 11.78
CA PRO A 37 4.98 -28.66 11.19
C PRO A 37 6.46 -29.05 11.09
N ILE A 38 6.72 -30.36 11.09
CA ILE A 38 8.04 -30.94 10.86
C ILE A 38 8.24 -31.07 9.35
N TYR A 39 9.39 -30.66 8.85
CA TYR A 39 9.78 -30.82 7.46
C TYR A 39 11.13 -31.54 7.34
N GLU A 40 11.34 -32.19 6.23
CA GLU A 40 12.60 -32.86 5.91
C GLU A 40 13.52 -31.93 5.08
N THR A 41 14.74 -31.78 5.51
CA THR A 41 15.76 -31.02 4.78
C THR A 41 16.27 -31.82 3.58
N LYS A 42 16.93 -31.16 2.63
CA LYS A 42 17.58 -31.84 1.47
C LYS A 42 18.58 -32.92 1.88
N SER A 43 19.08 -32.88 3.10
CA SER A 43 20.02 -33.89 3.66
C SER A 43 19.31 -34.98 4.48
N GLY A 44 17.97 -35.11 4.37
CA GLY A 44 17.19 -36.14 5.10
C GLY A 44 16.95 -35.85 6.58
N ARG A 45 17.40 -34.71 7.11
CA ARG A 45 17.21 -34.37 8.53
C ARG A 45 15.82 -33.77 8.76
N LYS A 46 15.09 -34.29 9.74
CA LYS A 46 13.81 -33.72 10.19
C LYS A 46 14.06 -32.48 11.05
N ARG A 47 13.38 -31.37 10.73
CA ARG A 47 13.41 -30.13 11.49
C ARG A 47 12.00 -29.59 11.64
N GLN A 48 11.72 -28.93 12.76
CA GLN A 48 10.44 -28.24 12.98
C GLN A 48 10.49 -26.82 12.41
N ARG A 49 9.41 -26.38 11.78
CA ARG A 49 9.23 -24.97 11.40
C ARG A 49 9.23 -24.09 12.66
N LYS A 50 9.66 -22.83 12.51
CA LYS A 50 9.71 -21.87 13.62
C LYS A 50 8.36 -21.23 13.90
N SER A 51 7.42 -21.27 12.95
CA SER A 51 6.10 -20.65 13.03
C SER A 51 5.08 -21.51 12.30
N VAL A 52 3.82 -21.39 12.68
CA VAL A 52 2.66 -21.93 11.95
C VAL A 52 2.31 -21.08 10.73
N ILE A 53 2.82 -19.83 10.66
CA ILE A 53 2.69 -18.93 9.53
C ILE A 53 3.89 -19.11 8.62
N GLY A 54 3.64 -19.59 7.41
CA GLY A 54 4.66 -19.81 6.40
C GLY A 54 4.78 -18.67 5.40
N ILE A 55 5.91 -18.59 4.71
CA ILE A 55 6.22 -17.52 3.77
C ILE A 55 6.78 -18.12 2.49
N LEU A 56 6.32 -17.62 1.32
CA LEU A 56 6.92 -17.90 0.02
C LEU A 56 7.15 -16.62 -0.77
N HIS A 57 8.42 -16.22 -0.90
CA HIS A 57 8.80 -15.15 -1.81
C HIS A 57 10.25 -15.36 -2.29
N GLY A 58 10.50 -15.17 -3.59
CA GLY A 58 11.82 -15.40 -4.18
C GLY A 58 12.38 -16.78 -3.84
N SER A 59 13.55 -16.83 -3.21
CA SER A 59 14.19 -18.08 -2.75
C SER A 59 13.71 -18.57 -1.38
N LYS A 60 13.03 -17.71 -0.61
CA LYS A 60 12.55 -18.05 0.73
C LYS A 60 11.29 -18.88 0.65
N ASN A 61 11.36 -20.13 1.12
CA ASN A 61 10.23 -21.04 1.22
C ASN A 61 10.18 -21.64 2.64
N THR A 62 9.20 -21.19 3.42
CA THR A 62 8.94 -21.72 4.77
C THR A 62 7.48 -22.15 4.90
N LEU A 63 6.81 -22.48 3.78
CA LEU A 63 5.41 -22.90 3.77
C LEU A 63 5.13 -24.00 4.80
N THR A 64 3.99 -23.90 5.46
CA THR A 64 3.56 -24.79 6.55
C THR A 64 2.35 -25.64 6.17
N GLY A 65 1.52 -25.17 5.22
CA GLY A 65 0.24 -25.77 4.91
C GLY A 65 -0.87 -25.43 5.90
N ILE A 66 -0.59 -24.57 6.90
CA ILE A 66 -1.58 -24.11 7.90
C ILE A 66 -2.08 -22.73 7.53
N VAL A 67 -1.26 -21.69 7.74
CA VAL A 67 -1.51 -20.35 7.23
C VAL A 67 -0.26 -19.88 6.51
N ASP A 68 -0.38 -19.68 5.22
CA ASP A 68 0.76 -19.33 4.38
C ASP A 68 0.53 -18.04 3.62
N VAL A 69 1.57 -17.21 3.55
CA VAL A 69 1.58 -15.95 2.84
C VAL A 69 2.57 -16.05 1.68
N ALA A 70 2.09 -15.85 0.45
CA ALA A 70 2.88 -16.08 -0.74
C ALA A 70 2.75 -14.95 -1.76
N MET A 71 3.87 -14.62 -2.41
CA MET A 71 3.81 -13.77 -3.60
C MET A 71 3.29 -14.56 -4.81
N VAL A 72 2.34 -13.98 -5.54
CA VAL A 72 1.74 -14.56 -6.75
C VAL A 72 2.82 -15.04 -7.73
N GLY A 73 3.83 -14.20 -8.00
CA GLY A 73 4.93 -14.56 -8.91
C GLY A 73 5.74 -15.76 -8.44
N SER A 74 5.94 -15.91 -7.12
CA SER A 74 6.67 -17.05 -6.54
C SER A 74 5.86 -18.34 -6.60
N MET A 75 4.55 -18.27 -6.38
CA MET A 75 3.64 -19.43 -6.50
C MET A 75 3.50 -19.90 -7.96
N TYR A 76 3.53 -18.97 -8.90
CA TYR A 76 3.40 -19.27 -10.32
C TYR A 76 4.65 -19.90 -10.93
N SER A 77 5.84 -19.67 -10.35
CA SER A 77 7.12 -20.04 -10.94
C SER A 77 7.21 -21.52 -11.32
N LYS A 78 7.27 -21.80 -12.65
CA LYS A 78 7.53 -23.12 -13.26
C LYS A 78 6.57 -24.26 -12.84
N GLY A 79 5.35 -23.96 -12.43
CA GLY A 79 4.37 -24.97 -12.00
C GLY A 79 4.73 -25.73 -10.72
N LYS A 80 5.82 -25.35 -10.05
CA LYS A 80 6.41 -26.05 -8.90
C LYS A 80 5.50 -26.23 -7.69
N TYR A 81 4.50 -25.35 -7.54
CA TYR A 81 3.62 -25.32 -6.37
C TYR A 81 2.18 -25.65 -6.70
N GLN A 82 1.89 -26.22 -7.90
CA GLN A 82 0.51 -26.48 -8.32
C GLN A 82 -0.23 -27.49 -7.42
N ASP A 83 0.46 -28.59 -7.06
CA ASP A 83 -0.16 -29.61 -6.20
C ASP A 83 -0.47 -29.04 -4.81
N MET A 84 0.36 -28.13 -4.32
CA MET A 84 0.18 -27.48 -3.04
C MET A 84 -1.01 -26.52 -3.02
N LEU A 85 -1.35 -25.87 -4.15
CA LEU A 85 -2.52 -24.99 -4.25
C LEU A 85 -3.82 -25.73 -3.91
N ASN A 86 -3.92 -26.99 -4.26
CA ASN A 86 -5.10 -27.80 -4.01
C ASN A 86 -5.24 -28.30 -2.56
N SER A 87 -4.20 -28.10 -1.73
CA SER A 87 -4.24 -28.49 -0.32
C SER A 87 -4.88 -27.45 0.59
N TYR A 88 -5.09 -26.21 0.11
CA TYR A 88 -5.69 -25.15 0.92
C TYR A 88 -7.22 -25.16 0.81
N GLY A 89 -7.89 -25.13 1.97
CA GLY A 89 -9.33 -24.97 2.05
C GLY A 89 -9.83 -23.56 1.81
N MET A 90 -8.94 -22.55 1.99
CA MET A 90 -9.24 -21.15 1.75
C MET A 90 -8.07 -20.44 1.06
N VAL A 91 -8.42 -19.61 0.08
CA VAL A 91 -7.47 -18.69 -0.57
C VAL A 91 -7.99 -17.26 -0.46
N ILE A 92 -7.12 -16.36 -0.02
CA ILE A 92 -7.39 -14.93 0.06
C ILE A 92 -6.42 -14.22 -0.88
N MET A 93 -6.91 -13.42 -1.81
CA MET A 93 -6.09 -12.56 -2.64
C MET A 93 -6.27 -11.12 -2.19
N ASP A 94 -5.22 -10.53 -1.64
CA ASP A 94 -5.19 -9.11 -1.30
C ASP A 94 -4.84 -8.28 -2.55
N GLU A 95 -5.26 -7.02 -2.56
CA GLU A 95 -5.25 -6.13 -3.72
C GLU A 95 -5.78 -6.85 -4.96
N CYS A 96 -6.97 -7.43 -4.83
CA CYS A 96 -7.57 -8.31 -5.83
C CYS A 96 -7.84 -7.64 -7.19
N HIS A 97 -7.66 -6.33 -7.31
CA HIS A 97 -7.64 -5.64 -8.60
C HIS A 97 -6.50 -6.16 -9.52
N HIS A 98 -5.46 -6.79 -8.95
CA HIS A 98 -4.43 -7.50 -9.71
C HIS A 98 -4.83 -8.91 -10.19
N ALA A 99 -5.99 -9.42 -9.80
CA ALA A 99 -6.47 -10.76 -10.23
C ALA A 99 -6.61 -10.88 -11.76
N ALA A 100 -6.85 -9.76 -12.46
CA ALA A 100 -6.94 -9.72 -13.91
C ALA A 100 -5.56 -9.72 -14.64
N SER A 101 -4.44 -9.80 -13.91
CA SER A 101 -3.14 -10.00 -14.57
C SER A 101 -2.99 -11.44 -15.08
N LYS A 102 -2.23 -11.63 -16.19
CA LYS A 102 -2.02 -12.94 -16.81
C LYS A 102 -1.56 -14.01 -15.80
N THR A 103 -0.60 -13.68 -14.96
CA THR A 103 -0.06 -14.59 -13.94
C THR A 103 -1.10 -14.94 -12.88
N SER A 104 -1.85 -13.95 -12.41
CA SER A 104 -2.90 -14.16 -11.41
C SER A 104 -4.04 -15.01 -11.95
N ILE A 105 -4.49 -14.76 -13.19
CA ILE A 105 -5.51 -15.55 -13.86
C ILE A 105 -5.11 -17.03 -13.91
N GLN A 106 -3.89 -17.29 -14.41
CA GLN A 106 -3.40 -18.67 -14.55
C GLN A 106 -3.23 -19.39 -13.20
N LEU A 107 -2.90 -18.64 -12.14
CA LEU A 107 -2.79 -19.20 -10.79
C LEU A 107 -4.18 -19.47 -10.21
N LEU A 108 -5.08 -18.50 -10.25
CA LEU A 108 -6.42 -18.58 -9.66
C LEU A 108 -7.28 -19.66 -10.33
N GLN A 109 -7.14 -19.89 -11.64
CA GLN A 109 -7.82 -20.95 -12.36
C GLN A 109 -7.44 -22.37 -11.91
N LYS A 110 -6.30 -22.54 -11.24
CA LYS A 110 -5.82 -23.83 -10.73
C LYS A 110 -6.18 -24.07 -9.27
N ILE A 111 -6.76 -23.08 -8.59
CA ILE A 111 -7.16 -23.19 -7.19
C ILE A 111 -8.47 -23.94 -7.09
N ASN A 112 -8.46 -25.01 -6.29
CA ASN A 112 -9.64 -25.81 -5.96
C ASN A 112 -10.00 -25.67 -4.48
N ALA A 113 -9.89 -24.47 -3.93
CA ALA A 113 -10.23 -24.20 -2.54
C ALA A 113 -11.76 -24.03 -2.38
N LYS A 114 -12.29 -24.50 -1.26
CA LYS A 114 -13.70 -24.32 -0.91
C LYS A 114 -14.09 -22.84 -0.75
N TYR A 115 -13.15 -22.03 -0.27
CA TYR A 115 -13.35 -20.61 -0.02
C TYR A 115 -12.32 -19.79 -0.79
N VAL A 116 -12.77 -18.91 -1.67
CA VAL A 116 -11.91 -17.98 -2.39
C VAL A 116 -12.42 -16.57 -2.16
N TYR A 117 -11.56 -15.68 -1.68
CA TYR A 117 -11.90 -14.30 -1.36
C TYR A 117 -10.92 -13.33 -2.01
N GLY A 118 -11.45 -12.26 -2.59
CA GLY A 118 -10.68 -11.09 -2.96
C GLY A 118 -10.91 -9.95 -1.97
N VAL A 119 -9.85 -9.26 -1.60
CA VAL A 119 -9.89 -8.02 -0.78
C VAL A 119 -9.21 -6.92 -1.58
N SER A 120 -9.78 -5.75 -1.61
CA SER A 120 -9.17 -4.56 -2.21
C SER A 120 -9.91 -3.33 -1.70
N ALA A 121 -9.17 -2.23 -1.52
CA ALA A 121 -9.77 -0.94 -1.29
C ALA A 121 -10.55 -0.47 -2.54
N THR A 122 -10.05 -0.82 -3.72
CA THR A 122 -10.55 -0.35 -5.02
C THR A 122 -10.63 -1.50 -6.03
N PRO A 123 -11.75 -2.22 -6.09
CA PRO A 123 -11.90 -3.34 -7.02
C PRO A 123 -12.04 -2.90 -8.49
N LYS A 124 -12.30 -1.61 -8.73
CA LYS A 124 -12.39 -1.06 -10.10
C LYS A 124 -11.02 -0.90 -10.73
N ARG A 125 -10.95 -1.09 -12.04
CA ARG A 125 -9.75 -0.93 -12.86
C ARG A 125 -9.99 0.09 -13.97
N GLY A 126 -8.96 0.88 -14.27
CA GLY A 126 -9.01 1.86 -15.36
C GLY A 126 -9.05 1.24 -16.77
N ASP A 127 -8.69 -0.05 -16.89
CA ASP A 127 -8.72 -0.82 -18.15
C ASP A 127 -10.01 -1.64 -18.35
N HIS A 128 -11.01 -1.48 -17.49
CA HIS A 128 -12.31 -2.17 -17.53
C HIS A 128 -12.24 -3.71 -17.43
N LEU A 129 -11.12 -4.26 -16.94
CA LEU A 129 -10.95 -5.70 -16.69
C LEU A 129 -11.49 -6.17 -15.32
N ASP A 130 -12.25 -5.33 -14.62
CA ASP A 130 -12.89 -5.67 -13.35
C ASP A 130 -13.85 -6.86 -13.46
N ARG A 131 -14.46 -7.11 -14.64
CA ARG A 131 -15.28 -8.31 -14.88
C ARG A 131 -14.52 -9.61 -14.65
N ILE A 132 -13.23 -9.66 -14.98
CA ILE A 132 -12.37 -10.83 -14.76
C ILE A 132 -12.19 -11.09 -13.26
N ILE A 133 -12.09 -10.04 -12.46
CA ILE A 133 -12.00 -10.15 -10.99
C ILE A 133 -13.23 -10.87 -10.45
N TYR A 134 -14.42 -10.44 -10.87
CA TYR A 134 -15.68 -11.05 -10.44
C TYR A 134 -15.87 -12.50 -10.95
N MET A 135 -15.35 -12.82 -12.13
CA MET A 135 -15.37 -14.19 -12.66
C MET A 135 -14.47 -15.13 -11.85
N LEU A 136 -13.33 -14.65 -11.35
CA LEU A 136 -12.34 -15.47 -10.63
C LEU A 136 -12.63 -15.57 -9.12
N LEU A 137 -13.10 -14.49 -8.52
CA LEU A 137 -13.22 -14.34 -7.06
C LEU A 137 -14.67 -14.22 -6.57
N GLY A 138 -15.62 -14.17 -7.50
CA GLY A 138 -17.03 -13.98 -7.21
C GLY A 138 -17.45 -12.51 -7.03
N PRO A 139 -18.76 -12.25 -6.85
CA PRO A 139 -19.29 -10.90 -6.74
C PRO A 139 -18.87 -10.22 -5.44
N GLN A 140 -18.87 -8.88 -5.46
CA GLN A 140 -18.62 -8.08 -4.27
C GLN A 140 -19.70 -8.36 -3.20
N ARG A 141 -19.28 -8.89 -2.06
CA ARG A 141 -20.16 -9.28 -0.95
C ARG A 141 -20.27 -8.21 0.14
N HIS A 142 -19.23 -7.40 0.28
CA HIS A 142 -19.16 -6.34 1.28
C HIS A 142 -18.43 -5.14 0.71
N LYS A 143 -18.92 -3.95 1.02
CA LYS A 143 -18.25 -2.68 0.70
C LYS A 143 -18.21 -1.85 1.97
N PHE A 144 -17.01 -1.41 2.32
CA PHE A 144 -16.77 -0.48 3.42
C PHE A 144 -16.02 0.71 2.86
N THR A 145 -16.65 1.86 2.83
CA THR A 145 -16.10 3.06 2.20
C THR A 145 -15.28 3.88 3.18
N ALA A 146 -14.42 4.78 2.66
CA ALA A 146 -13.72 5.76 3.48
C ALA A 146 -14.69 6.63 4.31
N LEU A 147 -15.88 6.92 3.73
CA LEU A 147 -16.94 7.66 4.45
C LEU A 147 -17.54 6.86 5.61
N ASP A 148 -17.75 5.54 5.43
CA ASP A 148 -18.24 4.68 6.50
C ASP A 148 -17.23 4.62 7.65
N ARG A 149 -15.94 4.57 7.30
CA ARG A 149 -14.86 4.59 8.27
C ARG A 149 -14.79 5.91 9.02
N ALA A 150 -14.85 7.03 8.30
CA ALA A 150 -14.86 8.36 8.90
C ALA A 150 -15.98 8.55 9.90
N LYS A 151 -17.19 8.08 9.54
CA LYS A 151 -18.36 8.11 10.46
C LYS A 151 -18.15 7.28 11.71
N GLN A 152 -17.49 6.12 11.60
CA GLN A 152 -17.20 5.27 12.77
C GLN A 152 -16.12 5.86 13.68
N GLN A 153 -15.12 6.54 13.10
CA GLN A 153 -14.00 7.11 13.83
C GLN A 153 -14.27 8.51 14.36
N GLY A 154 -15.31 9.20 13.87
CA GLY A 154 -15.59 10.60 14.20
C GLY A 154 -14.55 11.57 13.65
N ILE A 155 -13.72 11.16 12.68
CA ILE A 155 -12.68 11.97 12.08
C ILE A 155 -13.27 12.88 10.99
N GLY A 156 -13.01 14.19 11.09
CA GLY A 156 -13.39 15.18 10.06
C GLY A 156 -12.56 14.98 8.78
N HIS A 157 -13.19 15.23 7.61
CA HIS A 157 -12.46 15.24 6.33
C HIS A 157 -12.63 16.60 5.66
N TYR A 158 -11.54 17.25 5.35
CA TYR A 158 -11.50 18.56 4.73
C TYR A 158 -10.77 18.50 3.40
N PHE A 159 -11.45 18.88 2.33
CA PHE A 159 -10.87 19.03 1.00
C PHE A 159 -10.63 20.50 0.71
N ILE A 160 -9.40 20.86 0.38
CA ILE A 160 -8.91 22.23 0.23
C ILE A 160 -8.36 22.38 -1.20
N PRO A 161 -9.17 22.83 -2.17
CA PRO A 161 -8.69 23.11 -3.51
C PRO A 161 -7.80 24.34 -3.51
N ARG A 162 -6.64 24.26 -4.16
CA ARG A 162 -5.68 25.34 -4.35
C ARG A 162 -5.54 25.66 -5.83
N TYR A 163 -6.01 26.82 -6.22
CA TYR A 163 -5.98 27.24 -7.61
C TYR A 163 -4.60 27.77 -7.97
N THR A 164 -3.93 27.08 -8.88
CA THR A 164 -2.62 27.47 -9.41
C THR A 164 -2.73 27.84 -10.87
N ARG A 165 -1.96 28.86 -11.31
CA ARG A 165 -1.89 29.22 -12.72
C ARG A 165 -0.88 28.31 -13.42
N MET A 166 -1.30 27.69 -14.50
CA MET A 166 -0.41 26.95 -15.40
C MET A 166 -0.36 27.68 -16.74
N ILE A 167 0.84 27.89 -17.25
CA ILE A 167 1.01 28.40 -18.64
C ILE A 167 0.91 27.18 -19.54
N GLU A 168 -0.16 27.12 -20.30
CA GLU A 168 -0.38 26.06 -21.26
C GLU A 168 0.43 26.38 -22.54
N THR A 169 1.27 25.42 -22.94
CA THR A 169 2.03 25.51 -24.22
C THR A 169 1.42 24.54 -25.23
N GLU A 170 1.64 24.75 -26.50
CA GLU A 170 1.16 23.84 -27.56
C GLU A 170 1.69 22.42 -27.35
N GLU A 171 2.93 22.27 -26.87
CA GLU A 171 3.51 20.97 -26.52
C GLU A 171 2.79 20.32 -25.34
N SER A 172 2.39 21.08 -24.32
CA SER A 172 1.68 20.54 -23.15
C SER A 172 0.26 20.12 -23.47
N LYS A 173 -0.40 20.73 -24.44
CA LYS A 173 -1.71 20.31 -24.93
C LYS A 173 -1.68 18.95 -25.63
N GLN A 174 -0.59 18.65 -26.32
CA GLN A 174 -0.43 17.42 -27.10
C GLN A 174 0.23 16.28 -26.29
N ASN A 175 0.96 16.59 -25.23
CA ASN A 175 1.72 15.64 -24.45
C ASN A 175 1.50 15.81 -22.95
N ILE A 176 0.75 14.88 -22.36
CA ILE A 176 0.44 14.88 -20.93
C ILE A 176 1.69 14.83 -20.02
N ASN A 177 2.77 14.17 -20.45
CA ASN A 177 4.00 14.14 -19.67
C ASN A 177 4.66 15.53 -19.64
N LYS A 178 4.56 16.30 -20.74
CA LYS A 178 5.04 17.68 -20.78
C LYS A 178 4.21 18.59 -19.88
N ALA A 179 2.89 18.38 -19.86
CA ALA A 179 2.01 19.11 -18.93
C ALA A 179 2.39 18.84 -17.47
N TYR A 180 2.62 17.58 -17.09
CA TYR A 180 3.09 17.22 -15.75
C TYR A 180 4.47 17.79 -15.44
N GLN A 181 5.38 17.83 -16.41
CA GLN A 181 6.70 18.44 -16.23
C GLN A 181 6.55 19.94 -15.95
N ASN A 182 5.77 20.66 -16.75
CA ASN A 182 5.51 22.11 -16.55
C ASN A 182 4.92 22.40 -15.16
N ILE A 183 4.00 21.53 -14.67
CA ILE A 183 3.44 21.63 -13.32
C ILE A 183 4.55 21.46 -12.27
N SER A 184 5.46 20.50 -12.45
CA SER A 184 6.54 20.23 -11.52
C SER A 184 7.58 21.34 -11.43
N GLU A 185 7.83 22.00 -12.54
CA GLU A 185 8.83 23.08 -12.69
C GLU A 185 8.25 24.47 -12.35
N ASN A 186 6.97 24.57 -12.00
CA ASN A 186 6.33 25.85 -11.70
C ASN A 186 6.70 26.35 -10.29
N ASP A 187 7.63 27.31 -10.21
CA ASP A 187 8.12 27.88 -8.96
C ASP A 187 7.03 28.51 -8.08
N ALA A 188 6.08 29.20 -8.68
CA ALA A 188 4.99 29.83 -7.93
C ALA A 188 4.12 28.78 -7.24
N ARG A 189 3.85 27.67 -7.95
CA ARG A 189 3.11 26.54 -7.42
C ARG A 189 3.89 25.82 -6.34
N ASN A 190 5.17 25.57 -6.54
CA ASN A 190 6.04 24.94 -5.57
C ASN A 190 6.16 25.76 -4.28
N ARG A 191 6.26 27.08 -4.39
CA ARG A 191 6.19 27.99 -3.23
C ARG A 191 4.86 27.92 -2.51
N MET A 192 3.72 27.89 -3.22
CA MET A 192 2.41 27.72 -2.59
C MET A 192 2.32 26.41 -1.81
N ILE A 193 2.77 25.30 -2.40
CA ILE A 193 2.82 24.00 -1.71
C ILE A 193 3.65 24.08 -0.43
N THR A 194 4.85 24.65 -0.51
CA THR A 194 5.74 24.74 0.66
C THR A 194 5.21 25.65 1.76
N GLU A 195 4.53 26.76 1.42
CA GLU A 195 3.87 27.62 2.42
C GLU A 195 2.68 26.91 3.09
N ASP A 196 1.89 26.13 2.37
CA ASP A 196 0.83 25.32 2.96
C ASP A 196 1.40 24.23 3.87
N VAL A 197 2.55 23.63 3.53
CA VAL A 197 3.26 22.68 4.40
C VAL A 197 3.71 23.35 5.68
N LYS A 198 4.36 24.52 5.61
CA LYS A 198 4.79 25.30 6.78
C LYS A 198 3.59 25.62 7.68
N SER A 199 2.49 26.08 7.09
CA SER A 199 1.25 26.37 7.82
C SER A 199 0.72 25.12 8.53
N SER A 200 0.74 23.96 7.86
CA SER A 200 0.32 22.68 8.45
C SER A 200 1.21 22.29 9.64
N ILE A 201 2.52 22.45 9.53
CA ILE A 201 3.46 22.20 10.64
C ILE A 201 3.19 23.13 11.83
N HIS A 202 2.93 24.41 11.59
CA HIS A 202 2.56 25.36 12.66
C HIS A 202 1.25 24.99 13.38
N LEU A 203 0.34 24.32 12.68
CA LEU A 203 -0.90 23.79 13.26
C LEU A 203 -0.73 22.44 13.96
N GLY A 204 0.50 21.90 14.04
CA GLY A 204 0.80 20.60 14.62
C GLY A 204 0.39 19.40 13.75
N LEU A 205 0.10 19.63 12.47
CA LEU A 205 -0.28 18.59 11.53
C LEU A 205 0.95 17.87 10.96
N THR A 206 0.71 16.68 10.41
CA THR A 206 1.78 15.82 9.84
C THR A 206 1.55 15.62 8.34
N PRO A 207 2.13 16.51 7.49
CA PRO A 207 1.88 16.48 6.07
C PRO A 207 2.68 15.40 5.33
N VAL A 208 2.00 14.77 4.34
CA VAL A 208 2.63 14.02 3.27
C VAL A 208 2.41 14.72 1.94
N ILE A 209 3.47 14.94 1.20
CA ILE A 209 3.44 15.58 -0.13
C ILE A 209 3.62 14.49 -1.18
N LEU A 210 2.62 14.32 -2.04
CA LEU A 210 2.65 13.34 -3.12
C LEU A 210 2.89 14.01 -4.46
N THR A 211 3.96 13.58 -5.12
CA THR A 211 4.27 13.99 -6.49
C THR A 211 4.42 12.81 -7.42
N ARG A 212 4.45 13.07 -8.73
CA ARG A 212 4.63 12.06 -9.76
C ARG A 212 6.12 11.80 -10.08
N TYR A 213 6.92 12.86 -10.11
CA TYR A 213 8.31 12.81 -10.55
C TYR A 213 9.29 12.87 -9.38
N LYS A 214 10.33 12.06 -9.49
CA LYS A 214 11.40 11.99 -8.50
C LYS A 214 12.15 13.33 -8.35
N GLU A 215 12.38 14.02 -9.47
CA GLU A 215 13.07 15.32 -9.44
C GLU A 215 12.23 16.37 -8.73
N HIS A 216 10.92 16.39 -8.97
CA HIS A 216 10.01 17.27 -8.25
C HIS A 216 9.98 16.94 -6.74
N ALA A 217 10.04 15.66 -6.37
CA ALA A 217 10.13 15.27 -4.96
C ALA A 217 11.41 15.82 -4.30
N LYS A 218 12.55 15.78 -5.01
CA LYS A 218 13.81 16.34 -4.53
C LYS A 218 13.74 17.86 -4.36
N VAL A 219 13.16 18.57 -5.35
CA VAL A 219 12.99 20.03 -5.27
C VAL A 219 12.14 20.41 -4.05
N LEU A 220 10.97 19.78 -3.87
CA LEU A 220 10.11 20.05 -2.73
C LEU A 220 10.80 19.69 -1.40
N TYR A 221 11.53 18.58 -1.36
CA TYR A 221 12.33 18.21 -0.19
C TYR A 221 13.35 19.30 0.18
N GLN A 222 14.14 19.77 -0.79
CA GLN A 222 15.12 20.84 -0.57
C GLN A 222 14.49 22.15 -0.10
N MET A 223 13.33 22.53 -0.68
CA MET A 223 12.61 23.75 -0.27
C MET A 223 12.05 23.67 1.16
N LEU A 224 11.93 22.47 1.71
CA LEU A 224 11.37 22.19 3.04
C LEU A 224 12.42 21.83 4.07
N GLU A 225 13.71 21.80 3.71
CA GLU A 225 14.79 21.58 4.67
C GLU A 225 14.76 22.62 5.81
N GLY A 226 14.82 22.13 7.04
CA GLY A 226 14.75 22.96 8.25
C GLY A 226 13.35 23.48 8.62
N VAL A 227 12.27 23.07 7.92
CA VAL A 227 10.89 23.46 8.24
C VAL A 227 10.31 22.60 9.37
N ALA A 228 10.77 21.36 9.52
CA ALA A 228 10.35 20.43 10.57
C ALA A 228 11.57 19.76 11.20
N ASP A 229 11.39 19.18 12.40
CA ASP A 229 12.43 18.41 13.09
C ASP A 229 12.86 17.20 12.27
N ASN A 230 11.91 16.60 11.58
CA ASN A 230 12.14 15.42 10.75
C ASN A 230 11.53 15.60 9.36
N ILE A 231 12.34 15.41 8.33
CA ILE A 231 11.88 15.37 6.94
C ILE A 231 12.42 14.13 6.25
N PHE A 232 11.54 13.39 5.58
CA PHE A 232 11.88 12.16 4.86
C PHE A 232 11.51 12.24 3.39
N LEU A 233 12.36 11.63 2.55
CA LEU A 233 12.15 11.54 1.10
C LEU A 233 12.05 10.08 0.68
N LEU A 234 10.85 9.67 0.23
CA LEU A 234 10.54 8.31 -0.21
C LEU A 234 10.22 8.28 -1.70
N TYR A 235 11.17 7.86 -2.53
CA TYR A 235 11.04 7.92 -3.99
C TYR A 235 11.68 6.71 -4.70
N GLY A 236 11.55 6.68 -6.04
CA GLY A 236 11.87 5.49 -6.84
C GLY A 236 13.33 5.02 -6.81
N ASP A 237 14.28 5.94 -6.62
CA ASP A 237 15.71 5.62 -6.63
C ASP A 237 16.23 5.05 -5.29
N ASN A 238 15.41 5.10 -4.23
CA ASN A 238 15.78 4.48 -2.96
C ASN A 238 15.87 2.96 -3.11
N THR A 239 16.96 2.39 -2.61
CA THR A 239 17.11 0.94 -2.49
C THR A 239 16.13 0.36 -1.45
N ASP A 240 15.88 -0.94 -1.50
CA ASP A 240 15.04 -1.62 -0.50
C ASP A 240 15.54 -1.38 0.94
N ARG A 241 16.87 -1.34 1.12
CA ARG A 241 17.48 -1.06 2.42
C ARG A 241 17.18 0.36 2.90
N GLN A 242 17.36 1.37 2.04
CA GLN A 242 17.03 2.77 2.35
C GLN A 242 15.55 2.95 2.66
N ASN A 243 14.65 2.29 1.89
CA ASN A 243 13.23 2.32 2.16
C ASN A 243 12.90 1.73 3.54
N LEU A 244 13.57 0.65 3.94
CA LEU A 244 13.39 0.03 5.25
C LEU A 244 13.89 0.96 6.35
N GLU A 245 15.09 1.53 6.21
CA GLU A 245 15.67 2.48 7.15
C GLU A 245 14.77 3.72 7.35
N ILE A 246 14.22 4.28 6.27
CA ILE A 246 13.25 5.40 6.34
C ILE A 246 11.99 5.00 7.11
N ARG A 247 11.44 3.80 6.84
CA ARG A 247 10.24 3.32 7.54
C ARG A 247 10.47 3.07 9.03
N GLU A 248 11.64 2.56 9.38
CA GLU A 248 12.02 2.38 10.78
C GLU A 248 12.22 3.73 11.48
N SER A 249 12.88 4.69 10.82
CA SER A 249 13.05 6.04 11.35
C SER A 249 11.70 6.74 11.54
N LEU A 250 10.76 6.62 10.59
CA LEU A 250 9.41 7.17 10.72
C LEU A 250 8.67 6.65 11.97
N LYS A 251 8.87 5.37 12.33
CA LYS A 251 8.27 4.78 13.53
C LYS A 251 8.90 5.28 14.83
N GLN A 252 10.15 5.78 14.78
CA GLN A 252 10.89 6.26 15.94
C GLN A 252 10.71 7.75 16.21
N VAL A 253 10.12 8.51 15.27
CA VAL A 253 9.84 9.95 15.49
C VAL A 253 8.89 10.13 16.65
N LYS A 254 9.29 10.91 17.65
CA LYS A 254 8.47 11.18 18.83
C LYS A 254 7.23 11.99 18.49
N LYS A 255 6.20 11.87 19.32
CA LYS A 255 4.92 12.55 19.09
C LYS A 255 5.06 14.08 19.05
N GLU A 256 5.95 14.61 19.86
CA GLU A 256 6.22 16.04 20.02
C GLU A 256 7.05 16.63 18.87
N GLU A 257 7.77 15.79 18.13
CA GLU A 257 8.60 16.22 17.01
C GLU A 257 7.76 16.40 15.75
N SER A 258 7.97 17.47 15.02
CA SER A 258 7.32 17.71 13.74
C SER A 258 7.88 16.80 12.65
N LEU A 259 7.02 16.41 11.70
CA LEU A 259 7.34 15.45 10.65
C LEU A 259 6.76 15.87 9.30
N ILE A 260 7.60 15.85 8.27
CA ILE A 260 7.21 16.00 6.88
C ILE A 260 7.64 14.74 6.10
N LEU A 261 6.75 14.22 5.27
CA LEU A 261 7.08 13.16 4.32
C LEU A 261 6.89 13.65 2.89
N VAL A 262 7.94 13.63 2.09
CA VAL A 262 7.86 13.87 0.64
C VAL A 262 7.99 12.53 -0.08
N ALA A 263 7.05 12.21 -0.97
CA ALA A 263 7.06 10.91 -1.61
C ALA A 263 6.54 10.93 -3.06
N THR A 264 7.01 9.95 -3.84
CA THR A 264 6.33 9.62 -5.10
C THR A 264 5.16 8.67 -4.84
N GLY A 265 4.05 8.86 -5.55
CA GLY A 265 2.81 8.13 -5.30
C GLY A 265 2.92 6.60 -5.29
N GLN A 266 3.86 6.03 -6.07
CA GLN A 266 4.12 4.58 -6.06
C GLN A 266 4.62 4.06 -4.70
N LYS A 267 5.34 4.88 -3.93
CA LYS A 267 5.94 4.48 -2.64
C LYS A 267 4.98 4.56 -1.45
N ILE A 268 3.95 5.40 -1.56
CA ILE A 268 2.88 5.52 -0.55
C ILE A 268 1.71 4.56 -0.84
N GLY A 269 1.63 3.99 -2.03
CA GLY A 269 0.53 3.11 -2.44
C GLY A 269 0.46 1.84 -1.61
N GLU A 270 1.06 0.76 -2.07
CA GLU A 270 0.97 -0.55 -1.43
C GLU A 270 2.01 -0.73 -0.32
N GLY A 271 1.57 -1.26 0.83
CA GLY A 271 2.46 -1.65 1.93
C GLY A 271 3.10 -0.51 2.74
N PHE A 272 2.72 0.76 2.49
CA PHE A 272 3.16 1.88 3.32
C PHE A 272 2.19 2.09 4.49
N ASP A 273 2.70 2.24 5.70
CA ASP A 273 1.91 2.52 6.90
C ASP A 273 2.61 3.55 7.80
N CYS A 274 1.95 4.68 8.01
CA CYS A 274 2.37 5.72 8.94
C CYS A 274 1.09 6.38 9.52
N PRO A 275 0.56 5.85 10.63
CA PRO A 275 -0.73 6.27 11.18
C PRO A 275 -0.80 7.74 11.57
N ARG A 276 0.34 8.36 11.87
CA ARG A 276 0.46 9.75 12.26
C ARG A 276 0.06 10.75 11.18
N LEU A 277 0.23 10.38 9.88
CA LEU A 277 -0.09 11.28 8.76
C LEU A 277 -1.56 11.69 8.77
N ASP A 278 -1.83 12.98 8.71
CA ASP A 278 -3.18 13.57 8.72
C ASP A 278 -3.44 14.54 7.57
N THR A 279 -2.41 15.01 6.89
CA THR A 279 -2.51 16.00 5.82
C THR A 279 -1.90 15.46 4.54
N LEU A 280 -2.68 15.43 3.45
CA LEU A 280 -2.26 15.01 2.12
C LEU A 280 -2.16 16.22 1.21
N MET A 281 -1.00 16.43 0.63
CA MET A 281 -0.77 17.47 -0.37
C MET A 281 -0.53 16.85 -1.74
N LEU A 282 -1.49 16.97 -2.63
CA LEU A 282 -1.44 16.42 -3.99
C LEU A 282 -0.65 17.38 -4.89
N ALA A 283 0.68 17.28 -4.82
CA ALA A 283 1.59 18.09 -5.62
C ALA A 283 1.62 17.68 -7.12
N ALA A 284 0.89 16.67 -7.52
CA ALA A 284 0.64 16.29 -8.91
C ALA A 284 -0.79 15.76 -9.04
N PRO A 285 -1.48 16.03 -10.16
CA PRO A 285 -2.82 15.50 -10.40
C PRO A 285 -2.88 13.98 -10.32
N VAL A 286 -3.91 13.45 -9.67
CA VAL A 286 -4.16 12.02 -9.56
C VAL A 286 -5.30 11.67 -10.51
N SER A 287 -4.99 10.87 -11.54
CA SER A 287 -5.92 10.56 -12.64
C SER A 287 -6.85 9.38 -12.40
N PHE A 288 -6.76 8.71 -11.25
CA PHE A 288 -7.53 7.51 -10.95
C PHE A 288 -8.07 7.56 -9.51
N ASP A 289 -9.40 7.57 -9.39
CA ASP A 289 -10.11 7.65 -8.10
C ASP A 289 -9.62 6.62 -7.08
N GLY A 290 -9.32 5.40 -7.52
CA GLY A 290 -8.83 4.35 -6.67
C GLY A 290 -7.49 4.65 -5.98
N ARG A 291 -6.60 5.38 -6.63
CA ARG A 291 -5.34 5.81 -6.01
C ARG A 291 -5.58 6.86 -4.93
N LEU A 292 -6.46 7.81 -5.20
CA LEU A 292 -6.83 8.82 -4.22
C LEU A 292 -7.48 8.18 -2.99
N GLU A 293 -8.40 7.24 -3.19
CA GLU A 293 -9.00 6.46 -2.09
C GLU A 293 -7.94 5.69 -1.28
N GLN A 294 -6.95 5.10 -1.93
CA GLN A 294 -5.83 4.43 -1.24
C GLN A 294 -5.01 5.42 -0.40
N TYR A 295 -4.66 6.59 -0.93
CA TYR A 295 -3.90 7.60 -0.20
C TYR A 295 -4.69 8.13 1.00
N ILE A 296 -5.95 8.50 0.82
CA ILE A 296 -6.83 8.94 1.91
C ILE A 296 -7.01 7.82 2.94
N GLY A 297 -7.15 6.58 2.48
CA GLY A 297 -7.23 5.41 3.35
C GLY A 297 -6.01 5.22 4.26
N ARG A 298 -4.80 5.64 3.82
CA ARG A 298 -3.59 5.65 4.66
C ARG A 298 -3.65 6.72 5.75
N LEU A 299 -4.23 7.88 5.43
CA LEU A 299 -4.40 8.94 6.42
C LEU A 299 -5.50 8.60 7.45
N ASN A 300 -6.47 7.77 7.08
CA ASN A 300 -7.55 7.34 7.98
C ASN A 300 -7.12 6.25 8.98
N ARG A 301 -5.82 6.05 9.21
CA ARG A 301 -5.33 5.18 10.27
C ARG A 301 -5.55 5.83 11.64
N ASP A 302 -5.93 5.00 12.61
CA ASP A 302 -6.11 5.45 13.99
C ASP A 302 -4.76 5.92 14.56
N TYR A 303 -4.76 7.14 15.06
CA TYR A 303 -3.63 7.72 15.77
C TYR A 303 -4.14 8.63 16.88
N GLU A 304 -3.55 8.54 18.05
CA GLU A 304 -3.96 9.30 19.21
C GLU A 304 -3.87 10.82 18.99
N GLY A 305 -4.97 11.51 19.15
CA GLY A 305 -5.08 12.96 18.95
C GLY A 305 -5.37 13.38 17.51
N LYS A 306 -5.60 12.44 16.59
CA LYS A 306 -6.03 12.78 15.23
C LYS A 306 -7.53 13.04 15.18
N GLU A 307 -7.91 14.28 14.92
CA GLU A 307 -9.31 14.73 14.84
C GLU A 307 -9.81 14.90 13.40
N ALA A 308 -8.88 15.15 12.46
CA ALA A 308 -9.24 15.42 11.08
C ALA A 308 -8.18 14.93 10.09
N VAL A 309 -8.60 14.79 8.83
CA VAL A 309 -7.76 14.57 7.67
C VAL A 309 -7.97 15.70 6.69
N TYR A 310 -6.87 16.30 6.23
CA TYR A 310 -6.86 17.41 5.30
C TYR A 310 -6.28 16.95 3.95
N VAL A 311 -6.96 17.31 2.87
CA VAL A 311 -6.50 17.02 1.50
C VAL A 311 -6.40 18.32 0.72
N TYR A 312 -5.19 18.73 0.39
CA TYR A 312 -4.90 19.87 -0.48
C TYR A 312 -4.72 19.36 -1.92
N ASP A 313 -5.41 19.97 -2.86
CA ASP A 313 -5.32 19.67 -4.29
C ASP A 313 -4.91 20.94 -5.06
N TYR A 314 -3.76 20.87 -5.76
CA TYR A 314 -3.12 22.02 -6.41
C TYR A 314 -3.27 21.98 -7.91
#